data_a6de1adda0a6301716d59c59a123e1a5
#
_entry.id   a6de1adda0a6301716d59c59a123e1a5
#
_cell.length_a   1.000
_cell.length_b   1.000
_cell.length_c   1.000
_cell.angle_alpha   90.00
_cell.angle_beta   90.00
_cell.angle_gamma   90.00
#
_symmetry.space_group_name_H-M   'P 1'
#
loop_
_entity.id
_entity.type
_entity.pdbx_description
1 polymer ?
#
loop_
_entity_poly.entity_id
_entity_poly.type
_entity_poly.pdbx_seq_one_letter_code
_entity_poly.pdbx_strand_id
1 'polypeptide(L)'
;MIQMQSILDVADNTGARAVMCIKVLGGSKRRYAGIGDVIKVTVKDCAPRGRVKKGEIYSAVVVRTAKGVRRPDGSLIKFDSNAAVLLNNKLEPIGTRIFGPVTRELRTERFMKIVSLAPEVL
;
A
#
# COMPACT_ATOMS: atom_id res chain seq x y z
N MET A 1 -2.53 11.46 2.75
CA MET A 1 -3.75 10.76 3.22
C MET A 1 -4.48 10.18 2.02
N ILE A 2 -4.93 8.97 2.18
CA ILE A 2 -5.62 8.24 1.10
C ILE A 2 -7.11 8.20 1.45
N GLN A 3 -7.95 8.58 0.49
CA GLN A 3 -9.41 8.51 0.63
C GLN A 3 -9.99 7.71 -0.52
N MET A 4 -11.31 7.51 -0.48
CA MET A 4 -12.01 6.86 -1.59
C MET A 4 -11.74 7.59 -2.90
N GLN A 5 -11.52 6.85 -3.97
CA GLN A 5 -11.19 7.32 -5.32
C GLN A 5 -9.76 7.86 -5.49
N SER A 6 -8.90 7.78 -4.46
CA SER A 6 -7.48 8.10 -4.62
C SER A 6 -6.81 7.04 -5.49
N ILE A 7 -5.94 7.49 -6.39
CA ILE A 7 -5.13 6.60 -7.24
C ILE A 7 -3.75 6.45 -6.60
N LEU A 8 -3.30 5.21 -6.46
CA LEU A 8 -2.01 4.90 -5.87
C LEU A 8 -1.17 4.09 -6.85
N ASP A 9 0.15 4.28 -6.78
CA ASP A 9 1.09 3.40 -7.46
C ASP A 9 1.17 2.07 -6.70
N VAL A 10 1.53 1.00 -7.40
CA VAL A 10 1.73 -0.31 -6.79
C VAL A 10 3.22 -0.56 -6.64
N ALA A 11 3.63 -0.86 -5.42
CA ALA A 11 5.05 -0.99 -5.05
C ALA A 11 5.53 -2.45 -5.03
N ASP A 12 4.88 -3.33 -5.77
CA ASP A 12 5.27 -4.74 -5.83
C ASP A 12 5.31 -5.26 -7.27
N ASN A 13 5.70 -6.52 -7.40
CA ASN A 13 5.89 -7.18 -8.71
C ASN A 13 4.69 -8.04 -9.14
N THR A 14 3.50 -7.72 -8.68
CA THR A 14 2.28 -8.45 -9.08
C THR A 14 1.87 -8.17 -10.53
N GLY A 15 2.39 -7.10 -11.13
CA GLY A 15 2.01 -6.65 -12.45
C GLY A 15 1.04 -5.47 -12.46
N ALA A 16 0.39 -5.18 -11.36
CA ALA A 16 -0.43 -3.97 -11.24
C ALA A 16 0.46 -2.73 -11.22
N ARG A 17 0.06 -1.67 -11.93
CA ARG A 17 0.77 -0.40 -11.98
C ARG A 17 0.08 0.68 -11.19
N ALA A 18 -1.25 0.72 -11.27
CA ALA A 18 -2.05 1.71 -10.58
C ALA A 18 -3.32 1.07 -10.04
N VAL A 19 -3.72 1.47 -8.84
CA VAL A 19 -4.95 1.01 -8.20
C VAL A 19 -5.70 2.22 -7.66
N MET A 20 -7.02 2.09 -7.54
CA MET A 20 -7.87 3.12 -6.97
C MET A 20 -8.46 2.63 -5.65
N CYS A 21 -8.35 3.44 -4.60
CA CYS A 21 -8.96 3.13 -3.32
C CYS A 21 -10.49 3.22 -3.45
N ILE A 22 -11.19 2.13 -3.14
CA ILE A 22 -12.65 2.10 -3.15
C ILE A 22 -13.23 2.14 -1.76
N LYS A 23 -12.48 1.76 -0.74
CA LYS A 23 -12.94 1.88 0.65
C LYS A 23 -11.76 1.87 1.62
N VAL A 24 -11.84 2.73 2.64
CA VAL A 24 -10.92 2.72 3.77
C VAL A 24 -11.53 1.84 4.86
N LEU A 25 -10.81 0.78 5.25
CA LEU A 25 -11.26 -0.16 6.26
C LEU A 25 -10.95 0.36 7.67
N GLY A 26 -11.68 -0.11 8.66
CA GLY A 26 -11.44 0.24 10.06
C GLY A 26 -12.57 0.97 10.77
N GLY A 27 -13.78 0.96 10.16
CA GLY A 27 -14.96 1.54 10.78
C GLY A 27 -15.83 2.30 9.80
N SER A 28 -17.12 2.42 10.10
CA SER A 28 -18.11 2.97 9.17
C SER A 28 -17.91 4.47 8.88
N LYS A 29 -17.22 5.19 9.77
CA LYS A 29 -16.98 6.63 9.60
C LYS A 29 -15.55 6.97 9.19
N ARG A 30 -14.71 5.97 8.96
CA ARG A 30 -13.32 6.22 8.61
C ARG A 30 -13.23 6.73 7.18
N ARG A 31 -12.60 7.91 7.00
CA ARG A 31 -12.50 8.59 5.70
C ARG A 31 -11.13 8.49 5.07
N TYR A 32 -10.06 8.40 5.88
CA TYR A 32 -8.68 8.52 5.42
C TYR A 32 -7.83 7.36 5.90
N ALA A 33 -6.92 6.92 5.04
CA ALA A 33 -5.91 5.93 5.37
C ALA A 33 -4.54 6.58 5.34
N GLY A 34 -3.68 6.17 6.27
CA GLY A 34 -2.28 6.53 6.28
C GLY A 34 -1.40 5.31 6.06
N ILE A 35 -0.10 5.48 6.29
CA ILE A 35 0.88 4.38 6.16
C ILE A 35 0.53 3.28 7.17
N GLY A 36 0.50 2.03 6.70
CA GLY A 36 0.17 0.88 7.52
C GLY A 36 -1.31 0.53 7.58
N ASP A 37 -2.17 1.36 7.02
CA ASP A 37 -3.61 1.08 6.99
C ASP A 37 -3.96 0.18 5.81
N VAL A 38 -4.95 -0.70 6.01
CA VAL A 38 -5.46 -1.59 4.97
C VAL A 38 -6.65 -0.93 4.29
N ILE A 39 -6.64 -0.96 2.96
CA ILE A 39 -7.73 -0.42 2.14
C ILE A 39 -8.17 -1.46 1.13
N LYS A 40 -9.36 -1.28 0.58
CA LYS A 40 -9.82 -2.03 -0.60
C LYS A 40 -9.54 -1.21 -1.84
N VAL A 41 -8.97 -1.85 -2.86
CA VAL A 41 -8.59 -1.20 -4.10
C VAL A 41 -9.09 -2.00 -5.30
N THR A 42 -9.28 -1.30 -6.42
CA THR A 42 -9.51 -1.93 -7.72
C THR A 42 -8.34 -1.62 -8.63
N VAL A 43 -7.92 -2.60 -9.43
CA VAL A 43 -6.79 -2.45 -10.35
C VAL A 43 -7.24 -1.62 -11.56
N LYS A 44 -6.58 -0.48 -11.80
CA LYS A 44 -6.88 0.42 -12.91
C LYS A 44 -5.95 0.23 -14.11
N ASP A 45 -4.71 -0.16 -13.84
CA ASP A 45 -3.72 -0.41 -14.89
C ASP A 45 -2.82 -1.55 -14.45
N CYS A 46 -2.55 -2.50 -15.35
CA CYS A 46 -1.70 -3.63 -15.04
C CYS A 46 -1.01 -4.17 -16.29
N ALA A 47 0.08 -4.92 -16.07
CA ALA A 47 0.75 -5.64 -17.15
C ALA A 47 -0.13 -6.77 -17.64
N PRO A 48 -0.16 -7.07 -18.98
CA PRO A 48 -1.03 -8.13 -19.52
C PRO A 48 -0.78 -9.52 -18.95
N ARG A 49 0.45 -9.80 -18.51
CA ARG A 49 0.85 -11.12 -17.96
C ARG A 49 1.08 -11.10 -16.46
N GLY A 50 0.56 -10.08 -15.76
CA GLY A 50 0.70 -10.00 -14.31
C GLY A 50 -0.16 -11.01 -13.56
N ARG A 51 0.10 -11.16 -12.28
CA ARG A 51 -0.68 -12.03 -11.38
C ARG A 51 -2.07 -11.49 -11.11
N VAL A 52 -2.29 -10.22 -11.37
CA VAL A 52 -3.57 -9.53 -11.17
C VAL A 52 -4.07 -8.98 -12.49
N LYS A 53 -5.37 -8.79 -12.60
CA LYS A 53 -6.02 -8.31 -13.81
C LYS A 53 -6.73 -7.00 -13.55
N LYS A 54 -6.86 -6.18 -14.60
CA LYS A 54 -7.59 -4.92 -14.55
C LYS A 54 -9.04 -5.16 -14.13
N GLY A 55 -9.53 -4.33 -13.21
CA GLY A 55 -10.89 -4.40 -12.69
C GLY A 55 -11.09 -5.29 -11.49
N GLU A 56 -10.11 -6.13 -11.14
CA GLU A 56 -10.20 -6.96 -9.95
C GLU A 56 -10.08 -6.13 -8.67
N ILE A 57 -10.65 -6.65 -7.58
CA ILE A 57 -10.66 -5.99 -6.27
C ILE A 57 -9.76 -6.77 -5.31
N TYR A 58 -8.87 -6.05 -4.63
CA TYR A 58 -7.94 -6.63 -3.67
C TYR A 58 -7.88 -5.80 -2.40
N SER A 59 -7.43 -6.41 -1.31
CA SER A 59 -6.97 -5.66 -0.15
C SER A 59 -5.56 -5.14 -0.44
N ALA A 60 -5.23 -3.99 0.12
CA ALA A 60 -3.89 -3.43 -0.02
C ALA A 60 -3.52 -2.69 1.26
N VAL A 61 -2.22 -2.63 1.54
CA VAL A 61 -1.69 -1.82 2.63
C VAL A 61 -0.94 -0.63 2.05
N VAL A 62 -1.17 0.55 2.61
CA VAL A 62 -0.50 1.77 2.18
C VAL A 62 0.92 1.77 2.74
N VAL A 63 1.92 1.83 1.87
CA VAL A 63 3.34 1.78 2.27
C VAL A 63 4.02 3.13 2.17
N ARG A 64 3.54 4.03 1.31
CA ARG A 64 4.07 5.38 1.14
C ARG A 64 2.93 6.37 0.92
N THR A 65 3.06 7.57 1.49
CA THR A 65 2.13 8.67 1.21
C THR A 65 2.92 9.95 0.95
N ALA A 66 2.38 10.80 0.08
CA ALA A 66 2.98 12.11 -0.19
C ALA A 66 2.92 13.01 1.05
N LYS A 67 1.91 12.87 1.89
CA LYS A 67 1.82 13.59 3.16
C LYS A 67 2.88 13.13 4.15
N GLY A 68 3.25 11.85 4.11
CA GLY A 68 4.27 11.28 4.96
C GLY A 68 3.81 10.93 6.37
N VAL A 69 4.77 10.60 7.21
CA VAL A 69 4.53 10.22 8.59
C VAL A 69 5.40 11.05 9.52
N ARG A 70 4.83 11.55 10.61
CA ARG A 70 5.56 12.30 11.63
C ARG A 70 5.90 11.37 12.79
N ARG A 71 7.15 11.38 13.19
CA ARG A 71 7.63 10.53 14.29
C ARG A 71 7.69 11.29 15.60
N PRO A 72 7.70 10.56 16.75
CA PRO A 72 7.73 11.20 18.07
C PRO A 72 8.91 12.14 18.32
N ASP A 73 10.04 11.91 17.64
CA ASP A 73 11.23 12.77 17.76
C ASP A 73 11.14 14.07 16.97
N GLY A 74 10.01 14.30 16.28
CA GLY A 74 9.79 15.50 15.49
C GLY A 74 10.20 15.37 14.03
N SER A 75 10.85 14.28 13.63
CA SER A 75 11.23 14.07 12.23
C SER A 75 10.00 13.73 11.37
N LEU A 76 10.10 14.03 10.08
CA LEU A 76 9.02 13.82 9.12
C LEU A 76 9.58 13.07 7.92
N ILE A 77 8.96 11.93 7.60
CA ILE A 77 9.30 11.13 6.42
C ILE A 77 8.23 11.37 5.38
N LYS A 78 8.62 11.91 4.22
CA LYS A 78 7.72 12.17 3.10
C LYS A 78 8.20 11.45 1.85
N PHE A 79 7.25 11.15 0.98
CA PHE A 79 7.51 10.50 -0.32
C PHE A 79 6.91 11.34 -1.44
N ASP A 80 7.39 11.10 -2.67
CA ASP A 80 6.92 11.84 -3.85
C ASP A 80 5.50 11.46 -4.25
N SER A 81 5.08 10.24 -3.96
CA SER A 81 3.77 9.73 -4.37
C SER A 81 3.21 8.78 -3.33
N ASN A 82 1.93 8.45 -3.50
CA ASN A 82 1.27 7.44 -2.70
C ASN A 82 1.49 6.07 -3.32
N ALA A 83 1.78 5.06 -2.52
CA ALA A 83 1.98 3.70 -3.01
C ALA A 83 1.41 2.68 -2.05
N ALA A 84 0.97 1.55 -2.61
CA ALA A 84 0.38 0.45 -1.86
C ALA A 84 0.95 -0.88 -2.33
N VAL A 85 0.86 -1.88 -1.47
CA VAL A 85 1.22 -3.27 -1.76
C VAL A 85 -0.04 -4.11 -1.70
N LEU A 86 -0.28 -4.92 -2.74
CA LEU A 86 -1.47 -5.76 -2.82
C LEU A 86 -1.36 -6.96 -1.87
N LEU A 87 -2.47 -7.29 -1.23
CA LEU A 87 -2.56 -8.36 -0.25
C LEU A 87 -3.61 -9.38 -0.68
N ASN A 88 -3.42 -10.63 -0.26
CA ASN A 88 -4.42 -11.67 -0.44
C ASN A 88 -5.45 -11.63 0.71
N ASN A 89 -6.37 -12.61 0.75
CA ASN A 89 -7.42 -12.66 1.77
C ASN A 89 -6.87 -12.87 3.19
N LYS A 90 -5.65 -13.39 3.32
CA LYS A 90 -4.97 -13.58 4.61
C LYS A 90 -4.13 -12.37 5.00
N LEU A 91 -4.21 -11.27 4.25
CA LEU A 91 -3.43 -10.05 4.43
C LEU A 91 -1.93 -10.27 4.28
N GLU A 92 -1.54 -11.21 3.42
CA GLU A 92 -0.15 -11.44 3.05
C GLU A 92 0.12 -10.85 1.67
N PRO A 93 1.35 -10.36 1.38
CA PRO A 93 1.65 -9.82 0.07
C PRO A 93 1.52 -10.89 -1.02
N ILE A 94 0.86 -10.51 -2.11
CA ILE A 94 0.72 -11.37 -3.29
C ILE A 94 2.05 -11.45 -4.04
N GLY A 95 2.76 -10.31 -4.13
CA GLY A 95 4.03 -10.23 -4.82
C GLY A 95 5.18 -10.79 -3.99
N THR A 96 6.30 -11.05 -4.66
CA THR A 96 7.51 -11.59 -4.03
C THR A 96 8.58 -10.53 -3.82
N ARG A 97 8.42 -9.33 -4.37
CA ARG A 97 9.36 -8.20 -4.25
C ARG A 97 8.61 -6.92 -3.98
N ILE A 98 9.24 -6.05 -3.21
CA ILE A 98 8.76 -4.70 -2.94
C ILE A 98 9.71 -3.71 -3.60
N PHE A 99 9.17 -2.72 -4.30
CA PHE A 99 9.95 -1.69 -4.98
C PHE A 99 9.96 -0.41 -4.16
N GLY A 100 11.14 0.16 -3.98
CA GLY A 100 11.30 1.40 -3.25
C GLY A 100 11.24 1.24 -1.74
N PRO A 101 11.41 2.34 -0.99
CA PRO A 101 11.46 2.28 0.47
C PRO A 101 10.08 2.08 1.09
N VAL A 102 10.06 1.48 2.29
CA VAL A 102 8.90 1.44 3.17
C VAL A 102 9.30 2.04 4.52
N THR A 103 8.32 2.35 5.36
CA THR A 103 8.58 2.94 6.67
C THR A 103 8.57 1.88 7.76
N ARG A 104 9.23 2.20 8.89
CA ARG A 104 9.26 1.31 10.06
C ARG A 104 7.89 1.11 10.70
N GLU A 105 6.93 1.97 10.41
CA GLU A 105 5.57 1.86 10.91
C GLU A 105 4.88 0.58 10.43
N LEU A 106 5.42 -0.09 9.40
CA LEU A 106 4.93 -1.38 8.93
C LEU A 106 5.47 -2.57 9.73
N ARG A 107 6.34 -2.36 10.73
CA ARG A 107 6.88 -3.43 11.58
C ARG A 107 5.88 -3.90 12.62
N THR A 108 4.76 -4.42 12.15
CA THR A 108 3.78 -5.11 12.97
C THR A 108 3.75 -6.57 12.53
N GLU A 109 3.18 -7.46 13.35
CA GLU A 109 3.10 -8.88 12.99
C GLU A 109 2.46 -9.09 11.61
N ARG A 110 1.47 -8.26 11.28
CA ARG A 110 0.72 -8.40 10.03
C ARG A 110 1.55 -8.11 8.79
N PHE A 111 2.55 -7.23 8.90
CA PHE A 111 3.28 -6.71 7.73
C PHE A 111 4.78 -6.96 7.78
N MET A 112 5.25 -7.84 8.65
CA MET A 112 6.69 -8.17 8.72
C MET A 112 7.23 -8.73 7.41
N LYS A 113 6.43 -9.46 6.66
CA LYS A 113 6.85 -9.96 5.34
C LYS A 113 7.14 -8.82 4.37
N ILE A 114 6.35 -7.75 4.42
CA ILE A 114 6.57 -6.58 3.56
C ILE A 114 7.89 -5.91 3.93
N VAL A 115 8.15 -5.74 5.21
CA VAL A 115 9.41 -5.13 5.67
C VAL A 115 10.61 -5.98 5.26
N SER A 116 10.50 -7.30 5.34
CA SER A 116 11.60 -8.21 4.97
C SER A 116 11.87 -8.22 3.47
N LEU A 117 10.85 -7.95 2.64
CA LEU A 117 10.98 -7.92 1.18
C LEU A 117 11.41 -6.55 0.65
N ALA A 118 11.32 -5.50 1.46
CA ALA A 118 11.63 -4.15 1.02
C ALA A 118 13.14 -3.94 0.92
N PRO A 119 13.61 -3.20 -0.13
CA PRO A 119 15.04 -2.91 -0.27
C PRO A 119 15.55 -1.91 0.75
N GLU A 120 14.69 -1.07 1.29
CA GLU A 120 15.06 -0.05 2.26
C GLU A 120 13.91 0.21 3.22
N VAL A 121 14.21 0.35 4.51
CA VAL A 121 13.23 0.66 5.55
C VAL A 121 13.62 1.97 6.23
N LEU A 122 12.80 2.97 6.06
CA LEU A 122 12.99 4.29 6.66
C LEU A 122 12.17 4.44 7.97
#